data_b55c4a815bf153cc9e17206201a2094e
#
_entry.id   b55c4a815bf153cc9e17206201a2094e
#
_cell.length_a   1.000
_cell.length_b   1.000
_cell.length_c   1.000
_cell.angle_alpha   90.00
_cell.angle_beta   90.00
_cell.angle_gamma   90.00
#
_symmetry.space_group_name_H-M   'P 1'
#
loop_
_entity.id
_entity.type
_entity.pdbx_description
1 polymer ?
#
loop_
_entity_poly.entity_id
_entity_poly.type
_entity_poly.pdbx_seq_one_letter_code
_entity_poly.pdbx_strand_id
1 'polypeptide(L)'
;RVGVTGGSYGGYMTNWIIGHTDRFRCAVSQRSISNWISKFGTTDIGYYFNADQNQATPWINHDKLWWHSPLKYADKAKTPTLFIHSEQDYRCWLAEGIQMFTALKYHGVEARLCMFRGENHELSRSGKPKHRLRRLTEITNWFEKYLK
;
A
#
# COMPACT_ATOMS: atom_id res chain seq x y z
N ARG A 1 -6.80 -7.08 -19.78
CA ARG A 1 -5.56 -6.31 -19.75
C ARG A 1 -5.72 -5.00 -18.95
N VAL A 2 -6.11 -5.13 -17.69
CA VAL A 2 -6.35 -3.99 -16.81
C VAL A 2 -5.49 -4.14 -15.56
N GLY A 3 -4.80 -3.07 -15.20
CA GLY A 3 -4.07 -2.96 -13.94
C GLY A 3 -4.79 -2.02 -12.99
N VAL A 4 -4.46 -2.09 -11.70
CA VAL A 4 -5.03 -1.21 -10.69
C VAL A 4 -3.91 -0.49 -9.94
N THR A 5 -4.10 0.79 -9.65
CA THR A 5 -3.13 1.58 -8.89
C THR A 5 -3.84 2.65 -8.06
N GLY A 6 -3.20 3.05 -7.00
CA GLY A 6 -3.65 4.16 -6.17
C GLY A 6 -2.61 4.52 -5.14
N GLY A 7 -2.74 5.72 -4.59
CA GLY A 7 -1.84 6.22 -3.55
C GLY A 7 -2.58 6.62 -2.30
N SER A 8 -1.95 6.45 -1.13
CA SER A 8 -2.53 6.77 0.18
C SER A 8 -3.79 5.94 0.43
N TYR A 9 -4.95 6.55 0.59
CA TYR A 9 -6.21 5.80 0.67
C TYR A 9 -6.45 4.97 -0.58
N GLY A 10 -6.05 5.47 -1.76
CA GLY A 10 -6.09 4.70 -3.00
C GLY A 10 -5.14 3.49 -2.97
N GLY A 11 -4.01 3.60 -2.28
CA GLY A 11 -3.10 2.47 -2.03
C GLY A 11 -3.73 1.44 -1.10
N TYR A 12 -4.42 1.90 -0.07
CA TYR A 12 -5.24 1.04 0.78
C TYR A 12 -6.27 0.27 -0.07
N MET A 13 -6.99 0.97 -0.92
CA MET A 13 -7.98 0.33 -1.80
C MET A 13 -7.35 -0.64 -2.78
N THR A 14 -6.17 -0.33 -3.30
CA THR A 14 -5.43 -1.26 -4.18
C THR A 14 -5.08 -2.54 -3.43
N ASN A 15 -4.55 -2.43 -2.22
CA ASN A 15 -4.25 -3.58 -1.37
C ASN A 15 -5.49 -4.40 -1.05
N TRP A 16 -6.61 -3.72 -0.78
CA TRP A 16 -7.90 -4.36 -0.53
C TRP A 16 -8.39 -5.15 -1.74
N ILE A 17 -8.34 -4.52 -2.90
CA ILE A 17 -8.85 -5.10 -4.14
C ILE A 17 -8.11 -6.39 -4.49
N ILE A 18 -6.78 -6.43 -4.41
CA ILE A 18 -6.02 -7.63 -4.79
C ILE A 18 -6.28 -8.81 -3.87
N GLY A 19 -6.74 -8.57 -2.65
CA GLY A 19 -7.14 -9.63 -1.71
C GLY A 19 -8.57 -10.12 -1.90
N HIS A 20 -9.38 -9.42 -2.71
CA HIS A 20 -10.80 -9.71 -2.87
C HIS A 20 -11.22 -10.07 -4.29
N THR A 21 -10.38 -9.82 -5.28
CA THR A 21 -10.65 -10.19 -6.67
C THR A 21 -9.35 -10.39 -7.43
N ASP A 22 -9.37 -11.26 -8.44
CA ASP A 22 -8.26 -11.46 -9.37
C ASP A 22 -8.53 -10.83 -10.75
N ARG A 23 -9.44 -9.85 -10.79
CA ARG A 23 -9.86 -9.15 -12.01
C ARG A 23 -8.70 -8.43 -12.70
N PHE A 24 -7.72 -7.97 -11.94
CA PHE A 24 -6.61 -7.15 -12.45
C PHE A 24 -5.36 -7.98 -12.71
N ARG A 25 -4.70 -7.73 -13.83
CA ARG A 25 -3.46 -8.43 -14.22
C ARG A 25 -2.26 -8.06 -13.37
N CYS A 26 -2.23 -6.85 -12.88
CA CYS A 26 -1.17 -6.36 -12.00
C CYS A 26 -1.68 -5.19 -11.18
N ALA A 27 -0.90 -4.82 -10.17
CA ALA A 27 -1.25 -3.71 -9.29
C ALA A 27 0.00 -2.90 -8.94
N VAL A 28 -0.20 -1.61 -8.69
CA VAL A 28 0.83 -0.73 -8.14
C VAL A 28 0.24 -0.04 -6.91
N SER A 29 0.73 -0.40 -5.74
CA SER A 29 0.26 0.14 -4.46
C SER A 29 1.27 1.15 -3.95
N GLN A 30 0.83 2.40 -3.80
CA GLN A 30 1.72 3.51 -3.47
C GLN A 30 1.34 4.11 -2.14
N ARG A 31 2.35 4.40 -1.28
CA ARG A 31 2.17 5.06 0.04
C ARG A 31 0.89 4.55 0.72
N SER A 32 0.81 3.24 0.86
CA SER A 32 -0.44 2.55 1.16
C SER A 32 -0.64 2.28 2.65
N ILE A 33 -1.79 1.72 2.95
CA ILE A 33 -2.14 1.18 4.27
C ILE A 33 -2.45 -0.30 4.07
N SER A 34 -1.90 -1.14 4.93
CA SER A 34 -2.18 -2.58 4.91
C SER A 34 -2.83 -3.06 6.20
N ASN A 35 -2.55 -2.40 7.32
CA ASN A 35 -3.01 -2.81 8.65
C ASN A 35 -3.43 -1.59 9.46
N TRP A 36 -4.72 -1.44 9.69
CA TRP A 36 -5.27 -0.31 10.44
C TRP A 36 -4.80 -0.26 11.89
N ILE A 37 -4.41 -1.40 12.46
CA ILE A 37 -3.91 -1.45 13.83
C ILE A 37 -2.53 -0.78 13.91
N SER A 38 -1.60 -1.15 13.02
CA SER A 38 -0.28 -0.52 12.99
C SER A 38 -0.36 0.94 12.54
N LYS A 39 -1.25 1.26 11.59
CA LYS A 39 -1.47 2.64 11.16
C LYS A 39 -1.93 3.53 12.29
N PHE A 40 -2.82 3.03 13.16
CA PHE A 40 -3.30 3.78 14.31
C PHE A 40 -2.15 4.24 15.21
N GLY A 41 -1.19 3.36 15.45
CA GLY A 41 -0.09 3.63 16.38
C GLY A 41 1.09 4.40 15.79
N THR A 42 1.16 4.59 14.46
CA THR A 42 2.35 5.14 13.80
C THR A 42 2.11 6.41 13.00
N THR A 43 0.88 6.70 12.61
CA THR A 43 0.60 7.85 11.72
C THR A 43 0.80 9.20 12.40
N ASP A 44 1.31 10.17 11.64
CA ASP A 44 1.52 11.55 12.09
C ASP A 44 0.22 12.35 12.20
N ILE A 45 -0.85 11.91 11.53
CA ILE A 45 -2.15 12.57 11.63
C ILE A 45 -2.95 12.10 12.85
N GLY A 46 -2.32 11.25 13.68
CA GLY A 46 -2.81 10.92 14.99
C GLY A 46 -3.92 9.87 15.03
N TYR A 47 -4.22 9.47 16.23
CA TYR A 47 -5.17 8.41 16.49
C TYR A 47 -6.60 8.79 16.08
N TYR A 48 -6.93 10.08 16.11
CA TYR A 48 -8.28 10.54 15.79
C TYR A 48 -8.69 10.23 14.35
N PHE A 49 -7.75 10.33 13.39
CA PHE A 49 -8.05 10.03 11.99
C PHE A 49 -8.57 8.60 11.83
N ASN A 50 -7.82 7.65 12.41
CA ASN A 50 -8.21 6.25 12.29
C ASN A 50 -9.49 5.93 13.07
N ALA A 51 -9.64 6.53 14.25
CA ALA A 51 -10.85 6.36 15.06
C ALA A 51 -12.09 6.87 14.31
N ASP A 52 -11.99 8.04 13.71
CA ASP A 52 -13.10 8.63 12.93
C ASP A 52 -13.38 7.82 11.67
N GLN A 53 -12.33 7.46 10.93
CA GLN A 53 -12.46 6.76 9.65
C GLN A 53 -13.05 5.37 9.82
N ASN A 54 -12.64 4.65 10.85
CA ASN A 54 -13.02 3.25 11.05
C ASN A 54 -14.06 3.04 12.14
N GLN A 55 -14.39 4.05 12.93
CA GLN A 55 -15.27 3.95 14.07
C GLN A 55 -14.81 2.87 15.05
N ALA A 56 -13.49 2.74 15.25
CA ALA A 56 -12.86 1.73 16.08
C ALA A 56 -11.44 2.14 16.47
N THR A 57 -10.94 1.56 17.57
CA THR A 57 -9.55 1.70 18.00
C THR A 57 -8.98 0.30 18.28
N PRO A 58 -7.65 0.15 18.48
CA PRO A 58 -7.08 -1.16 18.83
C PRO A 58 -7.66 -1.78 20.10
N TRP A 59 -8.26 -0.96 20.96
CA TRP A 59 -8.82 -1.42 22.24
C TRP A 59 -10.35 -1.53 22.23
N ILE A 60 -11.00 -0.75 21.37
CA ILE A 60 -12.46 -0.73 21.26
C ILE A 60 -12.79 -1.20 19.85
N ASN A 61 -13.39 -2.40 19.75
CA ASN A 61 -13.80 -2.98 18.47
C ASN A 61 -12.60 -3.24 17.54
N HIS A 62 -11.50 -3.75 18.11
CA HIS A 62 -10.26 -3.99 17.34
C HIS A 62 -10.47 -4.98 16.19
N ASP A 63 -11.41 -5.91 16.31
CA ASP A 63 -11.73 -6.86 15.25
C ASP A 63 -12.17 -6.15 13.98
N LYS A 64 -12.89 -5.05 14.10
CA LYS A 64 -13.29 -4.24 12.94
C LYS A 64 -12.08 -3.70 12.20
N LEU A 65 -11.05 -3.25 12.92
CA LEU A 65 -9.80 -2.79 12.30
C LEU A 65 -9.15 -3.91 11.50
N TRP A 66 -9.05 -5.10 12.06
CA TRP A 66 -8.44 -6.23 11.38
C TRP A 66 -9.28 -6.69 10.18
N TRP A 67 -10.60 -6.77 10.34
CA TRP A 67 -11.50 -7.16 9.26
C TRP A 67 -11.48 -6.19 8.08
N HIS A 68 -11.12 -4.93 8.31
CA HIS A 68 -10.98 -3.92 7.25
C HIS A 68 -9.52 -3.71 6.81
N SER A 69 -8.59 -4.48 7.35
CA SER A 69 -7.18 -4.40 6.97
C SER A 69 -6.88 -5.31 5.78
N PRO A 70 -6.32 -4.78 4.69
CA PRO A 70 -5.96 -5.60 3.53
C PRO A 70 -5.04 -6.77 3.86
N LEU A 71 -4.18 -6.60 4.86
CA LEU A 71 -3.23 -7.63 5.28
C LEU A 71 -3.92 -8.93 5.66
N LYS A 72 -5.13 -8.84 6.24
CA LYS A 72 -5.92 -10.03 6.60
C LYS A 72 -6.22 -10.92 5.40
N TYR A 73 -6.33 -10.34 4.23
CA TYR A 73 -6.76 -11.05 3.01
C TYR A 73 -5.61 -11.30 2.03
N ALA A 74 -4.39 -11.00 2.43
CA ALA A 74 -3.22 -11.15 1.58
C ALA A 74 -2.96 -12.59 1.16
N ASP A 75 -3.41 -13.56 1.95
CA ASP A 75 -3.32 -14.99 1.63
C ASP A 75 -4.16 -15.38 0.41
N LYS A 76 -5.13 -14.57 0.03
CA LYS A 76 -5.98 -14.79 -1.13
C LYS A 76 -5.52 -14.06 -2.38
N ALA A 77 -4.55 -13.15 -2.25
CA ALA A 77 -4.07 -12.36 -3.37
C ALA A 77 -3.26 -13.22 -4.34
N LYS A 78 -3.44 -12.96 -5.63
CA LYS A 78 -2.69 -13.63 -6.72
C LYS A 78 -2.08 -12.62 -7.67
N THR A 79 -2.44 -11.35 -7.56
CA THR A 79 -2.08 -10.28 -8.49
C THR A 79 -0.64 -9.82 -8.24
N PRO A 80 0.24 -9.90 -9.26
CA PRO A 80 1.59 -9.32 -9.16
C PRO A 80 1.52 -7.84 -8.78
N THR A 81 2.23 -7.44 -7.74
CA THR A 81 2.08 -6.10 -7.17
C THR A 81 3.43 -5.43 -6.95
N LEU A 82 3.54 -4.19 -7.44
CA LEU A 82 4.63 -3.28 -7.16
C LEU A 82 4.22 -2.37 -6.00
N PHE A 83 5.07 -2.30 -4.97
CA PHE A 83 4.89 -1.37 -3.86
C PHE A 83 5.87 -0.22 -3.99
N ILE A 84 5.35 1.01 -3.94
CA ILE A 84 6.15 2.24 -3.93
C ILE A 84 5.91 2.93 -2.61
N HIS A 85 6.98 3.17 -1.85
CA HIS A 85 6.89 3.78 -0.53
C HIS A 85 8.12 4.64 -0.25
N SER A 86 7.92 5.70 0.51
CA SER A 86 8.99 6.60 0.90
C SER A 86 9.48 6.28 2.32
N GLU A 87 10.79 6.36 2.51
CA GLU A 87 11.42 6.04 3.79
C GLU A 87 10.93 6.93 4.92
N GLN A 88 10.67 8.23 4.64
CA GLN A 88 10.25 9.21 5.61
C GLN A 88 8.77 9.55 5.50
N ASP A 89 7.97 8.59 5.10
CA ASP A 89 6.52 8.72 5.09
C ASP A 89 6.00 8.43 6.50
N TYR A 90 5.67 9.49 7.21
CA TYR A 90 5.13 9.40 8.57
C TYR A 90 3.60 9.45 8.62
N ARG A 91 2.95 9.64 7.48
CA ARG A 91 1.50 9.55 7.35
C ARG A 91 1.04 8.10 7.23
N CYS A 92 1.66 7.39 6.28
CA CYS A 92 1.53 5.95 6.12
C CYS A 92 2.94 5.38 6.17
N TRP A 93 3.37 4.92 7.33
CA TRP A 93 4.76 4.50 7.52
C TRP A 93 5.16 3.41 6.54
N LEU A 94 6.45 3.38 6.22
CA LEU A 94 7.03 2.38 5.31
C LEU A 94 6.62 0.95 5.69
N ALA A 95 6.45 0.69 7.00
CA ALA A 95 6.01 -0.60 7.51
C ALA A 95 4.66 -1.05 6.91
N GLU A 96 3.79 -0.12 6.55
CA GLU A 96 2.51 -0.47 5.92
C GLU A 96 2.72 -1.12 4.55
N GLY A 97 3.63 -0.58 3.76
CA GLY A 97 4.01 -1.18 2.47
C GLY A 97 4.76 -2.49 2.65
N ILE A 98 5.69 -2.54 3.60
CA ILE A 98 6.50 -3.75 3.87
C ILE A 98 5.63 -4.91 4.33
N GLN A 99 4.64 -4.67 5.19
CA GLN A 99 3.76 -5.74 5.68
C GLN A 99 3.06 -6.45 4.52
N MET A 100 2.47 -5.70 3.61
CA MET A 100 1.75 -6.28 2.48
C MET A 100 2.71 -6.94 1.49
N PHE A 101 3.85 -6.30 1.21
CA PHE A 101 4.90 -6.86 0.36
C PHE A 101 5.39 -8.21 0.91
N THR A 102 5.68 -8.26 2.20
CA THR A 102 6.15 -9.49 2.86
C THR A 102 5.10 -10.59 2.79
N ALA A 103 3.84 -10.25 3.02
CA ALA A 103 2.74 -11.21 2.96
C ALA A 103 2.60 -11.81 1.56
N LEU A 104 2.67 -11.00 0.51
CA LEU A 104 2.59 -11.48 -0.85
C LEU A 104 3.78 -12.38 -1.18
N LYS A 105 4.99 -12.00 -0.79
CA LYS A 105 6.19 -12.84 -0.97
C LYS A 105 6.05 -14.17 -0.26
N TYR A 106 5.59 -14.15 0.97
CA TYR A 106 5.38 -15.36 1.77
C TYR A 106 4.43 -16.34 1.08
N HIS A 107 3.38 -15.82 0.44
CA HIS A 107 2.37 -16.63 -0.25
C HIS A 107 2.73 -16.93 -1.71
N GLY A 108 3.96 -16.63 -2.14
CA GLY A 108 4.44 -16.96 -3.49
C GLY A 108 3.93 -16.05 -4.59
N VAL A 109 3.37 -14.91 -4.27
CA VAL A 109 2.91 -13.92 -5.25
C VAL A 109 4.05 -13.02 -5.67
N GLU A 110 4.19 -12.76 -6.97
CA GLU A 110 5.23 -11.88 -7.47
C GLU A 110 5.02 -10.44 -6.96
N ALA A 111 6.01 -9.93 -6.24
CA ALA A 111 5.95 -8.60 -5.65
C ALA A 111 7.32 -7.95 -5.68
N ARG A 112 7.32 -6.63 -5.84
CA ARG A 112 8.53 -5.79 -5.85
C ARG A 112 8.28 -4.60 -4.94
N LEU A 113 9.29 -4.22 -4.16
CA LEU A 113 9.27 -3.01 -3.34
C LEU A 113 10.29 -2.01 -3.88
N CYS A 114 9.82 -0.82 -4.22
CA CYS A 114 10.66 0.30 -4.60
C CYS A 114 10.55 1.37 -3.50
N MET A 115 11.62 1.51 -2.72
CA MET A 115 11.68 2.46 -1.61
C MET A 115 12.48 3.69 -2.00
N PHE A 116 11.95 4.87 -1.70
CA PHE A 116 12.62 6.15 -1.96
C PHE A 116 13.18 6.74 -0.68
N ARG A 117 14.50 6.87 -0.63
CA ARG A 117 15.17 7.46 0.53
C ARG A 117 15.04 8.97 0.54
N GLY A 118 14.84 9.53 1.73
CA GLY A 118 14.74 10.98 1.93
C GLY A 118 13.45 11.60 1.41
N GLU A 119 12.49 10.78 0.97
CA GLU A 119 11.20 11.25 0.51
C GLU A 119 10.12 10.96 1.55
N ASN A 120 9.00 11.67 1.44
CA ASN A 120 7.87 11.54 2.37
C ASN A 120 6.59 11.13 1.63
N HIS A 121 5.45 11.28 2.31
CA HIS A 121 4.13 10.91 1.76
C HIS A 121 3.78 11.65 0.46
N GLU A 122 4.35 12.84 0.27
CA GLU A 122 4.06 13.69 -0.89
C GLU A 122 5.04 13.50 -2.05
N LEU A 123 5.78 12.38 -2.12
CA LEU A 123 6.75 12.08 -3.17
C LEU A 123 6.26 12.45 -4.57
N SER A 124 5.04 12.05 -4.91
CA SER A 124 4.50 12.26 -6.27
C SER A 124 4.24 13.74 -6.60
N ARG A 125 4.12 14.58 -5.59
CA ARG A 125 3.80 16.01 -5.74
C ARG A 125 5.00 16.90 -5.55
N SER A 126 5.77 16.67 -4.50
CA SER A 126 6.84 17.56 -4.05
C SER A 126 8.19 16.88 -3.86
N GLY A 127 8.31 15.61 -4.23
CA GLY A 127 9.58 14.89 -4.16
C GLY A 127 10.62 15.44 -5.14
N LYS A 128 11.87 15.02 -4.96
CA LYS A 128 12.94 15.41 -5.87
C LYS A 128 12.60 15.00 -7.29
N PRO A 129 12.90 15.86 -8.31
CA PRO A 129 12.54 15.56 -9.70
C PRO A 129 13.01 14.18 -10.19
N LYS A 130 14.21 13.78 -9.82
CA LYS A 130 14.74 12.46 -10.21
C LYS A 130 13.94 11.31 -9.60
N HIS A 131 13.43 11.48 -8.39
CA HIS A 131 12.63 10.48 -7.70
C HIS A 131 11.21 10.40 -8.29
N ARG A 132 10.63 11.55 -8.64
CA ARG A 132 9.33 11.57 -9.31
C ARG A 132 9.42 10.89 -10.68
N LEU A 133 10.49 11.13 -11.42
CA LEU A 133 10.73 10.46 -12.69
C LEU A 133 10.94 8.97 -12.52
N ARG A 134 11.74 8.55 -11.56
CA ARG A 134 11.97 7.13 -11.26
C ARG A 134 10.68 6.43 -10.88
N ARG A 135 9.82 7.08 -10.09
CA ARG A 135 8.52 6.54 -9.72
C ARG A 135 7.68 6.23 -10.96
N LEU A 136 7.59 7.17 -11.88
CA LEU A 136 6.83 6.97 -13.13
C LEU A 136 7.43 5.85 -13.98
N THR A 137 8.74 5.77 -14.06
CA THR A 137 9.44 4.71 -14.79
C THR A 137 9.14 3.33 -14.20
N GLU A 138 9.18 3.20 -12.89
CA GLU A 138 8.87 1.94 -12.21
C GLU A 138 7.42 1.51 -12.47
N ILE A 139 6.47 2.43 -12.39
CA ILE A 139 5.06 2.15 -12.66
C ILE A 139 4.86 1.71 -14.11
N THR A 140 5.44 2.47 -15.05
CA THR A 140 5.32 2.17 -16.47
C THR A 140 5.89 0.80 -16.80
N ASN A 141 7.09 0.50 -16.30
CA ASN A 141 7.74 -0.78 -16.55
C ASN A 141 6.92 -1.95 -15.99
N TRP A 142 6.31 -1.76 -14.81
CA TRP A 142 5.49 -2.80 -14.21
C TRP A 142 4.24 -3.08 -15.05
N PHE A 143 3.56 -2.03 -15.47
CA PHE A 143 2.38 -2.18 -16.35
C PHE A 143 2.75 -2.77 -17.70
N GLU A 144 3.86 -2.36 -18.29
CA GLU A 144 4.32 -2.94 -19.56
C GLU A 144 4.61 -4.43 -19.44
N LYS A 145 5.20 -4.85 -18.34
CA LYS A 145 5.52 -6.26 -18.11
C LYS A 145 4.28 -7.14 -18.08
N TYR A 146 3.17 -6.65 -17.54
CA TYR A 146 1.99 -7.48 -17.28
C TYR A 146 0.79 -7.19 -18.19
N LEU A 147 0.74 -6.04 -18.84
CA LEU A 147 -0.42 -5.65 -19.64
C LEU A 147 -0.20 -5.80 -21.15
N LYS A 148 0.99 -6.10 -21.57
CA LYS A 148 1.31 -6.39 -22.98
C LYS A 148 0.98 -7.80 -23.40
#